data_de4044806fee38730258b67c2ef4ad07
#
_entry.id   de4044806fee38730258b67c2ef4ad07
#
_cell.length_a   1.000
_cell.length_b   1.000
_cell.length_c   1.000
_cell.angle_alpha   90.00
_cell.angle_beta   90.00
_cell.angle_gamma   90.00
#
_symmetry.space_group_name_H-M   'P 1'
#
loop_
_entity.id
_entity.type
_entity.pdbx_description
1 polymer ?
#
loop_
_entity_poly.entity_id
_entity_poly.type
_entity_poly.pdbx_seq_one_letter_code
_entity_poly.pdbx_strand_id
1 'polypeptide(L)'
;ILHSGENVNILVLDTEGYSNTGGQQSKSTPFGASMKFAIGGKNSAKKDLGMIAMMSGAYVAQIAMGANQAQAIRAFREAASFNGPSIILAYAPCIAHGFALQNGPEHQMQMVQTGAWPLFRFDPRLIDEGHNPLTMDSSVDNPMPLEDFLKTESRFGAARAANPQFNKLVDLAKANNAYKSELKKHIAQFAMLNKPVVKENGEAELWYLLHI
;
A
#
# COMPACT_ATOMS: atom_id res chain seq x y z
N ILE A 1 -11.75 -14.15 -3.40
CA ILE A 1 -11.15 -14.53 -2.10
C ILE A 1 -11.46 -13.49 -1.02
N LEU A 2 -11.18 -12.19 -1.21
CA LEU A 2 -11.38 -11.16 -0.16
C LEU A 2 -12.85 -11.01 0.31
N HIS A 3 -13.81 -11.46 -0.45
CA HIS A 3 -15.24 -11.49 -0.11
C HIS A 3 -15.77 -12.92 0.18
N SER A 4 -14.89 -13.92 0.30
CA SER A 4 -15.34 -15.30 0.51
C SER A 4 -15.80 -15.59 1.93
N GLY A 5 -15.37 -14.78 2.90
CA GLY A 5 -15.54 -15.07 4.33
C GLY A 5 -14.62 -16.18 4.86
N GLU A 6 -13.82 -16.77 3.99
CA GLU A 6 -12.89 -17.85 4.37
C GLU A 6 -11.69 -17.33 5.15
N ASN A 7 -11.21 -18.09 6.11
CA ASN A 7 -10.00 -17.76 6.88
C ASN A 7 -8.75 -18.07 6.03
N VAL A 8 -8.36 -17.10 5.19
CA VAL A 8 -7.23 -17.19 4.27
C VAL A 8 -6.26 -16.05 4.49
N ASN A 9 -4.99 -16.37 4.69
CA ASN A 9 -3.92 -15.38 4.79
C ASN A 9 -3.20 -15.26 3.44
N ILE A 10 -3.12 -14.03 2.90
CA ILE A 10 -2.49 -13.71 1.62
C ILE A 10 -1.27 -12.84 1.87
N LEU A 11 -0.08 -13.31 1.48
CA LEU A 11 1.13 -12.48 1.44
C LEU A 11 1.44 -12.07 0.01
N VAL A 12 1.48 -10.78 -0.24
CA VAL A 12 1.87 -10.19 -1.52
C VAL A 12 3.27 -9.62 -1.41
N LEU A 13 4.21 -10.17 -2.17
CA LEU A 13 5.54 -9.59 -2.34
C LEU A 13 5.48 -8.59 -3.51
N ASP A 14 5.37 -7.30 -3.18
CA ASP A 14 5.24 -6.25 -4.20
C ASP A 14 6.61 -5.80 -4.71
N THR A 15 7.01 -6.35 -5.84
CA THR A 15 8.23 -6.00 -6.59
C THR A 15 8.01 -4.84 -7.57
N GLU A 16 6.83 -4.22 -7.56
CA GLU A 16 6.47 -3.09 -8.43
C GLU A 16 6.60 -3.35 -9.94
N GLY A 17 6.65 -4.60 -10.36
CA GLY A 17 6.75 -4.98 -11.75
C GLY A 17 6.65 -6.49 -11.96
N TYR A 18 6.60 -6.92 -13.22
CA TYR A 18 6.70 -8.33 -13.58
C TYR A 18 8.19 -8.72 -13.69
N SER A 19 8.85 -8.95 -12.54
CA SER A 19 10.29 -9.15 -12.46
C SER A 19 10.73 -10.47 -13.07
N ASN A 20 10.02 -11.57 -12.82
CA ASN A 20 10.39 -12.90 -13.30
C ASN A 20 10.39 -13.02 -14.83
N THR A 21 9.47 -12.35 -15.51
CA THR A 21 9.35 -12.36 -16.98
C THR A 21 10.25 -11.34 -17.67
N GLY A 22 11.05 -10.58 -16.91
CA GLY A 22 12.09 -9.71 -17.44
C GLY A 22 11.83 -8.21 -17.28
N GLY A 23 11.06 -7.79 -16.28
CA GLY A 23 10.95 -6.37 -15.90
C GLY A 23 9.92 -5.57 -16.71
N GLN A 24 8.76 -6.13 -16.98
CA GLN A 24 7.65 -5.40 -17.61
C GLN A 24 6.90 -4.58 -16.57
N GLN A 25 6.30 -3.46 -17.03
CA GLN A 25 5.40 -2.69 -16.19
C GLN A 25 4.19 -3.52 -15.77
N SER A 26 3.77 -3.33 -14.52
CA SER A 26 2.54 -3.89 -13.96
C SER A 26 1.59 -2.79 -13.48
N LYS A 27 0.44 -3.18 -12.95
CA LYS A 27 -0.45 -2.23 -12.25
C LYS A 27 0.18 -1.70 -10.96
N SER A 28 1.17 -2.41 -10.37
CA SER A 28 1.91 -1.99 -9.18
C SER A 28 3.09 -1.07 -9.47
N THR A 29 3.51 -0.89 -10.72
CA THR A 29 4.61 0.00 -11.08
C THR A 29 4.24 1.45 -10.74
N PRO A 30 5.11 2.21 -10.02
CA PRO A 30 4.83 3.59 -9.65
C PRO A 30 4.98 4.55 -10.85
N PHE A 31 4.44 5.76 -10.68
CA PHE A 31 4.66 6.84 -11.65
C PHE A 31 6.15 7.07 -11.91
N GLY A 32 6.50 7.28 -13.17
CA GLY A 32 7.83 7.64 -13.59
C GLY A 32 8.84 6.48 -13.63
N ALA A 33 8.52 5.29 -13.14
CA ALA A 33 9.43 4.15 -13.26
C ALA A 33 9.50 3.63 -14.69
N SER A 34 10.71 3.58 -15.26
CA SER A 34 11.00 2.95 -16.55
C SER A 34 11.01 1.44 -16.39
N MET A 35 10.19 0.77 -17.16
CA MET A 35 10.09 -0.69 -17.24
C MET A 35 9.84 -1.05 -18.72
N LYS A 36 9.98 -2.33 -19.10
CA LYS A 36 9.55 -2.78 -20.44
C LYS A 36 8.08 -2.39 -20.64
N PHE A 37 7.77 -1.87 -21.81
CA PHE A 37 6.49 -1.25 -22.21
C PHE A 37 6.15 0.11 -21.56
N ALA A 38 7.11 0.69 -20.80
CA ALA A 38 7.00 2.05 -20.26
C ALA A 38 8.40 2.68 -20.13
N ILE A 39 9.16 2.75 -21.22
CA ILE A 39 10.56 3.22 -21.25
C ILE A 39 10.68 4.66 -20.75
N GLY A 40 9.76 5.55 -21.14
CA GLY A 40 9.70 6.94 -20.69
C GLY A 40 9.12 7.15 -19.29
N GLY A 41 8.96 6.07 -18.53
CA GLY A 41 8.30 6.07 -17.21
C GLY A 41 6.80 5.86 -17.30
N LYS A 42 6.26 5.04 -16.39
CA LYS A 42 4.83 4.80 -16.32
C LYS A 42 4.07 6.09 -16.02
N ASN A 43 3.02 6.37 -16.76
CA ASN A 43 2.23 7.61 -16.69
C ASN A 43 0.87 7.46 -15.99
N SER A 44 0.64 6.34 -15.31
CA SER A 44 -0.59 6.07 -14.56
C SER A 44 -0.28 5.66 -13.11
N ALA A 45 -1.24 5.89 -12.22
CA ALA A 45 -1.12 5.58 -10.80
C ALA A 45 -0.90 4.09 -10.55
N LYS A 46 -0.11 3.79 -9.52
CA LYS A 46 -0.01 2.44 -8.93
C LYS A 46 -1.39 2.05 -8.38
N LYS A 47 -1.87 0.84 -8.71
CA LYS A 47 -3.07 0.27 -8.11
C LYS A 47 -2.87 0.12 -6.60
N ASP A 48 -3.78 0.62 -5.81
CA ASP A 48 -3.75 0.45 -4.35
C ASP A 48 -4.55 -0.79 -3.95
N LEU A 49 -3.84 -1.92 -3.87
CA LEU A 49 -4.46 -3.18 -3.50
C LEU A 49 -4.91 -3.20 -2.03
N GLY A 50 -4.20 -2.45 -1.17
CA GLY A 50 -4.56 -2.30 0.23
C GLY A 50 -5.93 -1.65 0.40
N MET A 51 -6.20 -0.54 -0.30
CA MET A 51 -7.51 0.11 -0.25
C MET A 51 -8.63 -0.80 -0.77
N ILE A 52 -8.38 -1.54 -1.85
CA ILE A 52 -9.36 -2.51 -2.38
C ILE A 52 -9.70 -3.56 -1.32
N ALA A 53 -8.69 -4.06 -0.61
CA ALA A 53 -8.88 -5.06 0.44
C ALA A 53 -9.58 -4.48 1.69
N MET A 54 -9.25 -3.24 2.09
CA MET A 54 -9.95 -2.55 3.19
C MET A 54 -11.46 -2.44 2.90
N MET A 55 -11.82 -2.05 1.67
CA MET A 55 -13.24 -1.96 1.25
C MET A 55 -13.93 -3.32 1.20
N SER A 56 -13.19 -4.42 1.15
CA SER A 56 -13.72 -5.79 1.20
C SER A 56 -13.90 -6.31 2.62
N GLY A 57 -13.60 -5.52 3.66
CA GLY A 57 -13.68 -5.94 5.07
C GLY A 57 -12.58 -6.91 5.50
N ALA A 58 -11.52 -7.08 4.72
CA ALA A 58 -10.38 -7.91 5.08
C ALA A 58 -9.47 -7.22 6.11
N TYR A 59 -8.75 -8.01 6.91
CA TYR A 59 -7.57 -7.48 7.61
C TYR A 59 -6.51 -7.11 6.57
N VAL A 60 -5.93 -5.91 6.69
CA VAL A 60 -4.93 -5.41 5.74
C VAL A 60 -3.71 -4.86 6.46
N ALA A 61 -2.52 -5.25 6.03
CA ALA A 61 -1.29 -4.60 6.49
C ALA A 61 -0.37 -4.27 5.30
N GLN A 62 0.28 -3.11 5.37
CA GLN A 62 1.36 -2.75 4.45
C GLN A 62 2.65 -2.64 5.25
N ILE A 63 3.63 -3.45 4.89
CA ILE A 63 4.88 -3.64 5.65
C ILE A 63 6.12 -3.41 4.78
N ALA A 64 7.21 -3.02 5.44
CA ALA A 64 8.56 -3.06 4.89
C ALA A 64 9.49 -3.54 6.00
N MET A 65 9.91 -4.81 5.94
CA MET A 65 10.65 -5.45 7.03
C MET A 65 11.98 -4.74 7.34
N GLY A 66 12.68 -4.24 6.31
CA GLY A 66 13.91 -3.47 6.48
C GLY A 66 13.70 -2.11 7.15
N ALA A 67 12.49 -1.55 7.09
CA ALA A 67 12.16 -0.28 7.74
C ALA A 67 11.65 -0.48 9.18
N ASN A 68 10.80 -1.49 9.43
CA ASN A 68 10.23 -1.74 10.76
C ASN A 68 9.89 -3.22 10.94
N GLN A 69 10.82 -3.98 11.53
CA GLN A 69 10.64 -5.41 11.80
C GLN A 69 9.53 -5.67 12.84
N ALA A 70 9.43 -4.84 13.87
CA ALA A 70 8.44 -5.01 14.92
C ALA A 70 7.00 -4.85 14.38
N GLN A 71 6.80 -3.87 13.49
CA GLN A 71 5.53 -3.67 12.81
C GLN A 71 5.19 -4.88 11.92
N ALA A 72 6.17 -5.38 11.15
CA ALA A 72 5.97 -6.53 10.30
C ALA A 72 5.56 -7.78 11.10
N ILE A 73 6.26 -8.08 12.21
CA ILE A 73 5.93 -9.21 13.09
C ILE A 73 4.51 -9.05 13.66
N ARG A 74 4.14 -7.85 14.10
CA ARG A 74 2.80 -7.56 14.60
C ARG A 74 1.74 -7.80 13.54
N ALA A 75 1.96 -7.31 12.32
CA ALA A 75 1.05 -7.49 11.19
C ALA A 75 0.79 -8.98 10.88
N PHE A 76 1.83 -9.81 10.88
CA PHE A 76 1.67 -11.26 10.70
C PHE A 76 0.87 -11.92 11.82
N ARG A 77 1.11 -11.53 13.07
CA ARG A 77 0.38 -12.08 14.23
C ARG A 77 -1.09 -11.69 14.21
N GLU A 78 -1.39 -10.43 13.89
CA GLU A 78 -2.77 -9.94 13.77
C GLU A 78 -3.50 -10.63 12.62
N ALA A 79 -2.86 -10.73 11.43
CA ALA A 79 -3.41 -11.45 10.30
C ALA A 79 -3.73 -12.92 10.62
N ALA A 80 -2.80 -13.62 11.27
CA ALA A 80 -2.99 -15.02 11.66
C ALA A 80 -4.11 -15.22 12.71
N SER A 81 -4.40 -14.20 13.51
CA SER A 81 -5.48 -14.23 14.52
C SER A 81 -6.83 -13.76 14.00
N PHE A 82 -6.87 -13.20 12.80
CA PHE A 82 -8.12 -12.71 12.19
C PHE A 82 -8.91 -13.88 11.60
N ASN A 83 -10.16 -14.02 12.02
CA ASN A 83 -11.03 -15.08 11.50
C ASN A 83 -11.76 -14.60 10.24
N GLY A 84 -11.04 -14.56 9.13
CA GLY A 84 -11.50 -14.08 7.83
C GLY A 84 -10.34 -13.86 6.88
N PRO A 85 -10.59 -13.32 5.69
CA PRO A 85 -9.54 -13.07 4.72
C PRO A 85 -8.61 -11.95 5.21
N SER A 86 -7.30 -12.21 5.19
CA SER A 86 -6.28 -11.22 5.49
C SER A 86 -5.30 -11.06 4.34
N ILE A 87 -4.76 -9.85 4.17
CA ILE A 87 -3.74 -9.55 3.18
C ILE A 87 -2.62 -8.70 3.74
N ILE A 88 -1.38 -9.16 3.56
CA ILE A 88 -0.17 -8.43 3.90
C ILE A 88 0.55 -8.04 2.62
N LEU A 89 0.75 -6.75 2.41
CA LEU A 89 1.49 -6.18 1.30
C LEU A 89 2.91 -5.86 1.76
N ALA A 90 3.87 -6.66 1.33
CA ALA A 90 5.27 -6.49 1.68
C ALA A 90 6.06 -5.85 0.52
N TYR A 91 6.71 -4.70 0.77
CA TYR A 91 7.63 -4.15 -0.21
C TYR A 91 8.79 -5.11 -0.43
N ALA A 92 8.99 -5.54 -1.66
CA ALA A 92 10.03 -6.50 -2.04
C ALA A 92 11.02 -5.87 -3.02
N PRO A 93 12.25 -5.53 -2.57
CA PRO A 93 13.30 -5.05 -3.45
C PRO A 93 13.57 -6.02 -4.61
N CYS A 94 13.77 -5.48 -5.81
CA CYS A 94 13.98 -6.26 -7.03
C CYS A 94 15.16 -5.72 -7.84
N ILE A 95 15.87 -6.59 -8.55
CA ILE A 95 16.94 -6.20 -9.49
C ILE A 95 16.44 -5.22 -10.56
N ALA A 96 15.16 -5.30 -10.94
CA ALA A 96 14.55 -4.40 -11.92
C ALA A 96 14.42 -2.95 -11.44
N HIS A 97 14.57 -2.69 -10.13
CA HIS A 97 14.63 -1.33 -9.59
C HIS A 97 15.97 -0.64 -9.93
N GLY A 98 17.05 -1.44 -10.05
CA GLY A 98 18.36 -0.96 -10.48
C GLY A 98 19.13 -0.24 -9.37
N PHE A 99 19.15 -0.80 -8.18
CA PHE A 99 20.02 -0.45 -7.06
C PHE A 99 20.74 -1.70 -6.53
N ALA A 100 21.75 -1.53 -5.69
CA ALA A 100 22.49 -2.64 -5.08
C ALA A 100 21.64 -3.34 -4.01
N LEU A 101 21.17 -4.56 -4.27
CA LEU A 101 20.22 -5.29 -3.41
C LEU A 101 20.72 -5.55 -1.98
N GLN A 102 22.05 -5.55 -1.77
CA GLN A 102 22.65 -5.62 -0.44
C GLN A 102 22.22 -4.46 0.48
N ASN A 103 21.83 -3.32 -0.12
CA ASN A 103 21.32 -2.15 0.58
C ASN A 103 19.77 -2.22 0.78
N GLY A 104 19.16 -3.39 0.57
CA GLY A 104 17.73 -3.59 0.62
C GLY A 104 17.05 -3.05 1.88
N PRO A 105 17.55 -3.30 3.11
CA PRO A 105 16.96 -2.76 4.32
C PRO A 105 16.94 -1.23 4.36
N GLU A 106 18.05 -0.58 4.02
CA GLU A 106 18.14 0.88 3.97
C GLU A 106 17.23 1.46 2.90
N HIS A 107 17.19 0.84 1.73
CA HIS A 107 16.32 1.23 0.63
C HIS A 107 14.83 1.15 1.03
N GLN A 108 14.41 0.11 1.75
CA GLN A 108 13.06 0.00 2.29
C GLN A 108 12.76 1.12 3.29
N MET A 109 13.70 1.45 4.17
CA MET A 109 13.55 2.55 5.13
C MET A 109 13.38 3.89 4.40
N GLN A 110 14.24 4.18 3.42
CA GLN A 110 14.16 5.38 2.59
C GLN A 110 12.81 5.48 1.86
N MET A 111 12.31 4.37 1.29
CA MET A 111 11.01 4.33 0.61
C MET A 111 9.86 4.67 1.57
N VAL A 112 9.92 4.21 2.83
CA VAL A 112 8.95 4.56 3.87
C VAL A 112 9.05 6.05 4.23
N GLN A 113 10.27 6.58 4.37
CA GLN A 113 10.51 8.00 4.71
C GLN A 113 9.99 8.96 3.64
N THR A 114 9.91 8.54 2.37
CA THR A 114 9.31 9.37 1.31
C THR A 114 7.78 9.46 1.38
N GLY A 115 7.13 8.62 2.20
CA GLY A 115 5.68 8.46 2.22
C GLY A 115 5.10 7.71 1.00
N ALA A 116 5.94 7.25 0.06
CA ALA A 116 5.49 6.48 -1.10
C ALA A 116 5.07 5.04 -0.73
N TRP A 117 5.61 4.54 0.37
CA TRP A 117 5.22 3.26 0.96
C TRP A 117 4.92 3.43 2.45
N PRO A 118 3.76 4.00 2.83
CA PRO A 118 3.40 4.16 4.23
C PRO A 118 3.15 2.79 4.88
N LEU A 119 3.66 2.60 6.10
CA LEU A 119 3.34 1.41 6.90
C LEU A 119 2.00 1.65 7.60
N PHE A 120 1.09 0.69 7.48
CA PHE A 120 -0.20 0.75 8.15
C PHE A 120 -0.78 -0.64 8.40
N ARG A 121 -1.74 -0.71 9.31
CA ARG A 121 -2.60 -1.87 9.57
C ARG A 121 -4.04 -1.40 9.60
N PHE A 122 -4.93 -2.20 9.03
CA PHE A 122 -6.37 -2.02 9.10
C PHE A 122 -6.97 -3.31 9.66
N ASP A 123 -7.53 -3.22 10.87
CA ASP A 123 -8.14 -4.33 11.56
C ASP A 123 -9.65 -4.11 11.71
N PRO A 124 -10.49 -4.81 10.95
CA PRO A 124 -11.95 -4.63 11.02
C PRO A 124 -12.55 -4.92 12.39
N ARG A 125 -11.90 -5.75 13.24
CA ARG A 125 -12.37 -6.08 14.59
C ARG A 125 -12.50 -4.84 15.49
N LEU A 126 -11.63 -3.86 15.28
CA LEU A 126 -11.65 -2.60 16.04
C LEU A 126 -12.92 -1.79 15.82
N ILE A 127 -13.60 -1.97 14.67
CA ILE A 127 -14.90 -1.35 14.40
C ILE A 127 -15.92 -1.83 15.42
N ASP A 128 -15.91 -3.13 15.74
CA ASP A 128 -16.82 -3.71 16.72
C ASP A 128 -16.59 -3.21 18.14
N GLU A 129 -15.37 -2.83 18.44
CA GLU A 129 -14.98 -2.22 19.71
C GLU A 129 -15.19 -0.70 19.75
N GLY A 130 -15.68 -0.08 18.67
CA GLY A 130 -15.88 1.37 18.54
C GLY A 130 -14.58 2.15 18.31
N HIS A 131 -13.51 1.47 17.89
CA HIS A 131 -12.21 2.05 17.61
C HIS A 131 -11.93 2.23 16.11
N ASN A 132 -11.05 3.18 15.79
CA ASN A 132 -10.60 3.37 14.41
C ASN A 132 -9.86 2.11 13.92
N PRO A 133 -10.34 1.45 12.85
CA PRO A 133 -9.68 0.24 12.33
C PRO A 133 -8.31 0.51 11.70
N LEU A 134 -8.00 1.76 11.31
CA LEU A 134 -6.75 2.12 10.67
C LEU A 134 -5.73 2.62 11.68
N THR A 135 -4.58 1.95 11.73
CA THR A 135 -3.38 2.40 12.45
C THR A 135 -2.29 2.73 11.43
N MET A 136 -1.84 3.98 11.40
CA MET A 136 -0.66 4.40 10.62
C MET A 136 0.59 4.11 11.48
N ASP A 137 1.44 3.20 11.02
CA ASP A 137 2.62 2.73 11.76
C ASP A 137 3.91 3.44 11.33
N SER A 138 3.90 4.19 10.22
CA SER A 138 5.00 5.07 9.81
C SER A 138 4.68 6.50 10.19
N SER A 139 5.51 7.12 11.03
CA SER A 139 5.55 8.57 11.20
C SER A 139 6.44 9.20 10.13
N VAL A 140 6.12 10.43 9.73
CA VAL A 140 6.90 11.19 8.75
C VAL A 140 7.79 12.20 9.49
N ASP A 141 8.30 11.86 10.67
CA ASP A 141 9.07 12.76 11.53
C ASP A 141 10.40 13.20 10.89
N ASN A 142 10.89 12.46 9.92
CA ASN A 142 12.08 12.80 9.14
C ASN A 142 11.85 12.46 7.67
N PRO A 143 11.04 13.27 6.93
CA PRO A 143 10.69 12.96 5.56
C PRO A 143 11.89 13.08 4.63
N MET A 144 12.12 12.03 3.85
CA MET A 144 13.04 12.09 2.72
C MET A 144 12.31 12.66 1.49
N PRO A 145 12.86 13.65 0.78
CA PRO A 145 12.28 14.08 -0.49
C PRO A 145 12.20 12.93 -1.48
N LEU A 146 11.02 12.74 -2.11
CA LEU A 146 10.81 11.67 -3.06
C LEU A 146 11.85 11.69 -4.19
N GLU A 147 12.23 12.89 -4.67
CA GLU A 147 13.22 13.07 -5.73
C GLU A 147 14.59 12.51 -5.37
N ASP A 148 14.99 12.58 -4.11
CA ASP A 148 16.29 12.07 -3.67
C ASP A 148 16.26 10.54 -3.64
N PHE A 149 15.16 9.95 -3.19
CA PHE A 149 14.96 8.50 -3.29
C PHE A 149 14.99 8.02 -4.76
N LEU A 150 14.29 8.71 -5.68
CA LEU A 150 14.23 8.32 -7.09
C LEU A 150 15.60 8.33 -7.77
N LYS A 151 16.60 9.06 -7.24
CA LYS A 151 17.98 9.05 -7.75
C LYS A 151 18.72 7.75 -7.40
N THR A 152 18.27 7.02 -6.39
CA THR A 152 18.92 5.77 -5.94
C THR A 152 18.58 4.58 -6.84
N GLU A 153 17.56 4.69 -7.69
CA GLU A 153 17.09 3.62 -8.57
C GLU A 153 17.31 3.98 -10.05
N SER A 154 18.03 3.13 -10.79
CA SER A 154 18.36 3.40 -12.21
C SER A 154 17.12 3.45 -13.11
N ARG A 155 16.02 2.78 -12.75
CA ARG A 155 14.76 2.82 -13.51
C ARG A 155 14.18 4.25 -13.61
N PHE A 156 14.40 5.11 -12.61
CA PHE A 156 13.96 6.52 -12.68
C PHE A 156 14.95 7.38 -13.43
N GLY A 157 16.26 7.08 -13.34
CA GLY A 157 17.29 7.72 -14.15
C GLY A 157 17.07 7.48 -15.66
N ALA A 158 16.74 6.25 -16.04
CA ALA A 158 16.41 5.88 -17.42
C ALA A 158 15.15 6.62 -17.92
N ALA A 159 14.10 6.69 -17.10
CA ALA A 159 12.89 7.43 -17.45
C ALA A 159 13.15 8.93 -17.62
N ARG A 160 13.96 9.52 -16.73
CA ARG A 160 14.33 10.95 -16.80
C ARG A 160 15.08 11.27 -18.09
N ALA A 161 16.00 10.39 -18.50
CA ALA A 161 16.75 10.56 -19.76
C ALA A 161 15.84 10.43 -21.00
N ALA A 162 14.82 9.57 -20.93
CA ALA A 162 13.94 9.29 -22.08
C ALA A 162 12.70 10.21 -22.18
N ASN A 163 12.34 10.94 -21.10
CA ASN A 163 11.12 11.71 -21.05
C ASN A 163 11.33 13.15 -20.58
N PRO A 164 11.21 14.15 -21.46
CA PRO A 164 11.31 15.57 -21.08
C PRO A 164 10.29 16.02 -20.02
N GLN A 165 9.18 15.31 -19.87
CA GLN A 165 8.12 15.60 -18.88
C GLN A 165 8.27 14.78 -17.58
N PHE A 166 9.43 14.17 -17.33
CA PHE A 166 9.64 13.31 -16.17
C PHE A 166 9.30 14.01 -14.84
N ASN A 167 9.66 15.27 -14.67
CA ASN A 167 9.33 16.02 -13.45
C ASN A 167 7.83 16.11 -13.20
N LYS A 168 7.01 16.24 -14.25
CA LYS A 168 5.55 16.18 -14.11
C LYS A 168 5.06 14.84 -13.58
N LEU A 169 5.70 13.74 -13.96
CA LEU A 169 5.37 12.41 -13.41
C LEU A 169 5.73 12.31 -11.93
N VAL A 170 6.81 12.95 -11.49
CA VAL A 170 7.20 13.03 -10.08
C VAL A 170 6.18 13.84 -9.27
N ASP A 171 5.71 14.97 -9.78
CA ASP A 171 4.68 15.78 -9.14
C ASP A 171 3.36 15.01 -9.01
N LEU A 172 2.97 14.27 -10.06
CA LEU A 172 1.81 13.38 -10.01
C LEU A 172 1.98 12.26 -8.99
N ALA A 173 3.18 11.69 -8.85
CA ALA A 173 3.47 10.69 -7.84
C ALA A 173 3.27 11.24 -6.43
N LYS A 174 3.82 12.43 -6.12
CA LYS A 174 3.65 13.10 -4.82
C LYS A 174 2.18 13.38 -4.51
N ALA A 175 1.47 14.00 -5.44
CA ALA A 175 0.05 14.30 -5.27
C ALA A 175 -0.77 13.02 -5.06
N ASN A 176 -0.48 11.96 -5.79
CA ASN A 176 -1.15 10.68 -5.65
C ASN A 176 -0.88 10.00 -4.31
N ASN A 177 0.36 10.07 -3.79
CA ASN A 177 0.71 9.50 -2.49
C ASN A 177 -0.03 10.22 -1.36
N ALA A 178 -0.08 11.55 -1.38
CA ALA A 178 -0.84 12.36 -0.42
C ALA A 178 -2.34 12.03 -0.49
N TYR A 179 -2.92 12.02 -1.69
CA TYR A 179 -4.34 11.66 -1.90
C TYR A 179 -4.68 10.28 -1.35
N LYS A 180 -3.86 9.26 -1.64
CA LYS A 180 -4.09 7.90 -1.15
C LYS A 180 -3.99 7.78 0.37
N SER A 181 -3.09 8.52 1.00
CA SER A 181 -2.99 8.56 2.45
C SER A 181 -4.27 9.10 3.09
N GLU A 182 -4.78 10.22 2.58
CA GLU A 182 -6.05 10.80 3.08
C GLU A 182 -7.24 9.89 2.77
N LEU A 183 -7.30 9.31 1.59
CA LEU A 183 -8.40 8.41 1.21
C LEU A 183 -8.48 7.17 2.13
N LYS A 184 -7.34 6.61 2.59
CA LYS A 184 -7.34 5.51 3.57
C LYS A 184 -7.99 5.91 4.89
N LYS A 185 -7.71 7.12 5.37
CA LYS A 185 -8.33 7.66 6.59
C LYS A 185 -9.84 7.80 6.43
N HIS A 186 -10.31 8.29 5.28
CA HIS A 186 -11.74 8.43 4.99
C HIS A 186 -12.43 7.06 4.88
N ILE A 187 -11.80 6.06 4.26
CA ILE A 187 -12.33 4.68 4.20
C ILE A 187 -12.50 4.12 5.62
N ALA A 188 -11.51 4.33 6.49
CA ALA A 188 -11.60 3.87 7.88
C ALA A 188 -12.73 4.56 8.65
N GLN A 189 -12.91 5.88 8.48
CA GLN A 189 -14.02 6.64 9.07
C GLN A 189 -15.37 6.17 8.53
N PHE A 190 -15.47 5.95 7.22
CA PHE A 190 -16.70 5.43 6.60
C PHE A 190 -17.07 4.04 7.14
N ALA A 191 -16.09 3.16 7.33
CA ALA A 191 -16.30 1.84 7.90
C ALA A 191 -16.87 1.92 9.32
N MET A 192 -16.40 2.86 10.14
CA MET A 192 -16.93 3.09 11.50
C MET A 192 -18.38 3.60 11.49
N LEU A 193 -18.69 4.52 10.57
CA LEU A 193 -20.04 5.13 10.50
C LEU A 193 -21.10 4.16 9.99
N ASN A 194 -20.71 3.16 9.22
CA ASN A 194 -21.62 2.19 8.60
C ASN A 194 -21.56 0.81 9.26
N LYS A 195 -21.17 0.76 10.54
CA LYS A 195 -21.25 -0.46 11.33
C LYS A 195 -22.70 -0.95 11.38
N PRO A 196 -22.98 -2.21 11.05
CA PRO A 196 -24.30 -2.78 11.25
C PRO A 196 -24.68 -2.74 12.72
N VAL A 197 -25.80 -2.10 13.06
CA VAL A 197 -26.36 -2.17 14.41
C VAL A 197 -27.06 -3.51 14.55
N VAL A 198 -26.53 -4.40 15.37
CA VAL A 198 -27.19 -5.66 15.73
C VAL A 198 -28.17 -5.36 16.87
N LYS A 199 -29.44 -5.57 16.62
CA LYS A 199 -30.50 -5.44 17.66
C LYS A 199 -30.31 -6.54 18.72
N GLU A 200 -30.81 -6.32 19.92
CA GLU A 200 -30.81 -7.30 21.03
C GLU A 200 -31.40 -8.67 20.65
N ASN A 201 -32.29 -8.71 19.64
CA ASN A 201 -32.88 -9.94 19.10
C ASN A 201 -31.99 -10.65 18.04
N GLY A 202 -30.77 -10.17 17.76
CA GLY A 202 -29.85 -10.76 16.78
C GLY A 202 -30.13 -10.39 15.32
N GLU A 203 -31.14 -9.55 15.05
CA GLU A 203 -31.36 -9.03 13.69
C GLU A 203 -30.43 -7.85 13.40
N ALA A 204 -29.75 -7.88 12.25
CA ALA A 204 -28.94 -6.75 11.78
C ALA A 204 -29.83 -5.67 11.16
N GLU A 205 -29.75 -4.46 11.70
CA GLU A 205 -30.40 -3.30 11.09
C GLU A 205 -29.39 -2.66 10.10
N LEU A 206 -29.56 -2.99 8.82
CA LEU A 206 -28.78 -2.43 7.74
C LEU A 206 -29.41 -1.11 7.28
N TRP A 207 -28.88 0.02 7.74
CA TRP A 207 -29.21 1.33 7.20
C TRP A 207 -28.37 1.58 5.94
N TYR A 208 -28.95 1.34 4.76
CA TYR A 208 -28.38 1.83 3.53
C TYR A 208 -28.85 3.27 3.29
N LEU A 209 -28.06 4.25 3.71
CA LEU A 209 -28.25 5.62 3.23
C LEU A 209 -27.62 5.72 1.83
N LEU A 210 -28.36 5.25 0.83
CA LEU A 210 -28.10 5.58 -0.57
C LEU A 210 -28.65 7.00 -0.81
N HIS A 211 -27.81 8.02 -0.62
CA HIS A 211 -28.03 9.31 -1.25
C HIS A 211 -27.30 9.25 -2.60
N ILE A 212 -28.09 9.02 -3.66
CA ILE A 212 -27.68 9.19 -5.06
C ILE A 212 -27.82 10.66 -5.43
#